data_9f2bc4392cf7c84cd764942cf758ba43
#
_entry.id   9f2bc4392cf7c84cd764942cf758ba43
#
_cell.length_a   1.000
_cell.length_b   1.000
_cell.length_c   1.000
_cell.angle_alpha   90.00
_cell.angle_beta   90.00
_cell.angle_gamma   90.00
#
_symmetry.space_group_name_H-M   'P 1'
#
loop_
_entity.id
_entity.type
_entity.pdbx_description
1 polymer ?
#
loop_
_entity_poly.entity_id
_entity_poly.type
_entity_poly.pdbx_seq_one_letter_code
_entity_poly.pdbx_strand_id
1 'polypeptide(L)'
;MSYLSTASSPVQSLYVHVPFCAAKCEYCAFFSEPSSGEQMNRFVDALIREMELVASSLKPRTIFFGGGTPSLLSMAQWRRVLEAMERLCLLGADEWTVECNPATVSAEKARLLREHGVNRISMGVQSLDEGLLDRLGRIHSREMVFKSFDRLRAAGFDNINLDLMFAIPGQTMAIWKATMAEAIAMGSEHLSCYEVIYEEDTPLYEQLKAGEFDVDEAVACAMYDELIDTADAAGFVQYEVANFARHAGDPVAELPSHACQHNINYWRGGACQALGPSATGYVDGRRIRNIANTERYCGQLALGQRAHESVEQLSPLASAGETAAFGLRMNTGWPFRLFEQTTGFDLRAGWAGDMQRVVDSNWGVCTDERFHLTRQGMRYADSVAEWFIRPEA
;
A
#
# COMPACT_ATOMS: atom_id res chain seq x y z
N MET A 1 43.68 8.79 -6.35
CA MET A 1 42.59 9.67 -5.95
C MET A 1 41.57 8.78 -5.23
N SER A 2 41.51 8.86 -3.90
CA SER A 2 40.57 8.06 -3.10
C SER A 2 39.16 8.65 -3.26
N TYR A 3 38.25 7.88 -3.85
CA TYR A 3 36.84 8.17 -3.81
C TYR A 3 36.40 8.04 -2.37
N LEU A 4 36.22 9.17 -1.67
CA LEU A 4 35.48 9.22 -0.44
C LEU A 4 34.04 8.77 -0.77
N SER A 5 33.69 7.54 -0.38
CA SER A 5 32.33 7.05 -0.34
C SER A 5 31.57 8.01 0.59
N THR A 6 30.77 8.91 0.02
CA THR A 6 29.73 9.61 0.80
C THR A 6 28.79 8.52 1.25
N ALA A 7 28.81 8.18 2.56
CA ALA A 7 27.84 7.26 3.12
C ALA A 7 26.45 7.81 2.79
N SER A 8 25.68 7.05 2.01
CA SER A 8 24.29 7.40 1.70
C SER A 8 23.52 7.52 3.02
N SER A 9 22.61 8.48 3.10
CA SER A 9 21.75 8.60 4.30
C SER A 9 20.98 7.30 4.51
N PRO A 10 20.78 6.86 5.76
CA PRO A 10 20.05 5.63 6.04
C PRO A 10 18.64 5.67 5.41
N VAL A 11 18.21 4.55 4.84
CA VAL A 11 16.85 4.40 4.30
C VAL A 11 15.83 4.46 5.43
N GLN A 12 14.80 5.28 5.25
CA GLN A 12 13.82 5.59 6.30
C GLN A 12 12.49 4.85 6.15
N SER A 13 12.33 4.05 5.10
CA SER A 13 11.11 3.28 4.87
C SER A 13 11.43 1.81 4.69
N LEU A 14 10.71 0.94 5.41
CA LEU A 14 10.88 -0.50 5.37
C LEU A 14 9.55 -1.18 5.04
N TYR A 15 9.51 -1.91 3.93
CA TYR A 15 8.43 -2.80 3.57
C TYR A 15 8.82 -4.27 3.84
N VAL A 16 7.92 -5.03 4.45
CA VAL A 16 8.11 -6.47 4.67
C VAL A 16 6.95 -7.24 4.05
N HIS A 17 7.26 -8.03 3.02
CA HIS A 17 6.29 -8.90 2.37
C HIS A 17 6.19 -10.25 3.07
N VAL A 18 5.01 -10.52 3.65
CA VAL A 18 4.69 -11.83 4.24
C VAL A 18 3.85 -12.62 3.21
N PRO A 19 4.39 -13.67 2.59
CA PRO A 19 3.79 -14.26 1.38
C PRO A 19 2.66 -15.26 1.66
N PHE A 20 2.05 -15.26 2.84
CA PHE A 20 1.13 -16.31 3.25
C PHE A 20 -0.29 -15.82 3.40
N CYS A 21 -1.24 -16.57 2.82
CA CYS A 21 -2.66 -16.43 3.02
C CYS A 21 -3.28 -17.75 3.46
N ALA A 22 -4.35 -17.71 4.24
CA ALA A 22 -5.11 -18.93 4.59
C ALA A 22 -5.86 -19.50 3.37
N ALA A 23 -6.32 -18.60 2.47
CA ALA A 23 -6.88 -18.91 1.17
C ALA A 23 -6.56 -17.76 0.21
N LYS A 24 -6.39 -18.05 -1.09
CA LYS A 24 -6.22 -17.02 -2.10
C LYS A 24 -7.58 -16.50 -2.53
N CYS A 25 -7.77 -15.18 -2.49
CA CYS A 25 -9.01 -14.53 -2.93
C CYS A 25 -9.13 -14.53 -4.46
N GLU A 26 -10.36 -14.52 -4.98
CA GLU A 26 -10.67 -14.64 -6.41
C GLU A 26 -10.09 -13.50 -7.28
N TYR A 27 -9.83 -12.33 -6.68
CA TYR A 27 -9.34 -11.12 -7.37
C TYR A 27 -7.85 -10.84 -7.14
N CYS A 28 -7.17 -11.60 -6.26
CA CYS A 28 -5.87 -11.18 -5.73
C CYS A 28 -4.71 -11.62 -6.63
N ALA A 29 -4.00 -10.64 -7.21
CA ALA A 29 -2.77 -10.84 -7.97
C ALA A 29 -1.49 -10.75 -7.13
N PHE A 30 -1.57 -10.35 -5.86
CA PHE A 30 -0.38 -10.30 -5.01
C PHE A 30 0.24 -11.68 -4.82
N PHE A 31 1.56 -11.70 -4.79
CA PHE A 31 2.29 -12.93 -4.52
C PHE A 31 1.94 -13.45 -3.12
N SER A 32 1.24 -14.57 -3.07
CA SER A 32 0.88 -15.24 -1.82
C SER A 32 0.69 -16.75 -2.05
N GLU A 33 1.00 -17.53 -1.04
CA GLU A 33 0.92 -18.99 -1.03
C GLU A 33 0.17 -19.48 0.21
N PRO A 34 -0.65 -20.55 0.11
CA PRO A 34 -1.07 -21.28 1.29
C PRO A 34 0.16 -21.94 1.91
N SER A 35 0.25 -22.00 3.25
CA SER A 35 1.45 -22.52 3.89
C SER A 35 1.21 -23.44 5.07
N SER A 36 2.19 -24.31 5.36
CA SER A 36 2.31 -25.04 6.59
C SER A 36 3.07 -24.23 7.66
N GLY A 37 2.90 -24.58 8.93
CA GLY A 37 3.65 -23.96 10.02
C GLY A 37 5.17 -24.11 9.88
N GLU A 38 5.66 -25.19 9.28
CA GLU A 38 7.09 -25.39 9.02
C GLU A 38 7.62 -24.44 7.95
N GLN A 39 6.88 -24.24 6.89
CA GLN A 39 7.23 -23.30 5.82
C GLN A 39 7.27 -21.86 6.34
N MET A 40 6.31 -21.47 7.17
CA MET A 40 6.31 -20.18 7.84
C MET A 40 7.53 -20.00 8.77
N ASN A 41 7.95 -21.06 9.49
CA ASN A 41 9.13 -20.97 10.35
C ASN A 41 10.42 -20.78 9.52
N ARG A 42 10.56 -21.50 8.39
CA ARG A 42 11.69 -21.30 7.47
C ARG A 42 11.71 -19.90 6.87
N PHE A 43 10.54 -19.36 6.53
CA PHE A 43 10.42 -17.97 6.07
C PHE A 43 10.86 -16.99 7.14
N VAL A 44 10.42 -17.14 8.40
CA VAL A 44 10.83 -16.25 9.51
C VAL A 44 12.33 -16.30 9.73
N ASP A 45 12.97 -17.48 9.64
CA ASP A 45 14.44 -17.61 9.69
C ASP A 45 15.12 -16.83 8.57
N ALA A 46 14.60 -16.95 7.35
CA ALA A 46 15.12 -16.26 6.18
C ALA A 46 14.92 -14.74 6.29
N LEU A 47 13.73 -14.28 6.69
CA LEU A 47 13.43 -12.87 6.90
C LEU A 47 14.37 -12.23 7.93
N ILE A 48 14.62 -12.90 9.05
CA ILE A 48 15.56 -12.42 10.08
C ILE A 48 16.97 -12.26 9.50
N ARG A 49 17.44 -13.24 8.70
CA ARG A 49 18.74 -13.14 8.03
C ARG A 49 18.79 -11.99 7.03
N GLU A 50 17.70 -11.77 6.28
CA GLU A 50 17.63 -10.65 5.34
C GLU A 50 17.67 -9.31 6.08
N MET A 51 16.96 -9.18 7.23
CA MET A 51 17.07 -8.02 8.11
C MET A 51 18.51 -7.78 8.58
N GLU A 52 19.24 -8.82 8.99
CA GLU A 52 20.65 -8.74 9.41
C GLU A 52 21.56 -8.19 8.30
N LEU A 53 21.28 -8.56 7.03
CA LEU A 53 22.06 -8.10 5.88
C LEU A 53 21.88 -6.61 5.56
N VAL A 54 20.77 -5.98 5.99
CA VAL A 54 20.41 -4.60 5.63
C VAL A 54 20.35 -3.64 6.81
N ALA A 55 20.30 -4.14 8.05
CA ALA A 55 20.04 -3.35 9.25
C ALA A 55 20.95 -2.11 9.37
N SER A 56 22.24 -2.24 9.03
CA SER A 56 23.20 -1.12 9.12
C SER A 56 22.90 0.04 8.18
N SER A 57 22.12 -0.18 7.11
CA SER A 57 21.71 0.86 6.15
C SER A 57 20.32 1.42 6.44
N LEU A 58 19.64 0.96 7.49
CA LEU A 58 18.27 1.31 7.81
C LEU A 58 18.17 2.17 9.10
N LYS A 59 17.28 3.14 9.06
CA LYS A 59 16.75 3.84 10.22
C LYS A 59 15.28 4.15 9.96
N PRO A 60 14.39 3.14 10.07
CA PRO A 60 13.02 3.27 9.61
C PRO A 60 12.24 4.34 10.40
N ARG A 61 11.65 5.28 9.68
CA ARG A 61 10.58 6.15 10.17
C ARG A 61 9.21 5.56 9.84
N THR A 62 9.13 4.78 8.75
CA THR A 62 7.94 4.03 8.42
C THR A 62 8.26 2.56 8.23
N ILE A 63 7.42 1.70 8.78
CA ILE A 63 7.48 0.24 8.59
C ILE A 63 6.11 -0.24 8.15
N PHE A 64 6.09 -1.11 7.15
CA PHE A 64 4.85 -1.68 6.62
C PHE A 64 5.02 -3.19 6.42
N PHE A 65 4.26 -3.99 7.16
CA PHE A 65 4.13 -5.43 6.95
C PHE A 65 2.87 -5.71 6.15
N GLY A 66 3.04 -6.23 4.94
CA GLY A 66 1.95 -6.48 4.00
C GLY A 66 2.17 -7.70 3.12
N GLY A 67 1.46 -7.72 2.00
CA GLY A 67 1.58 -8.70 0.94
C GLY A 67 0.49 -9.75 0.94
N GLY A 68 0.69 -10.90 1.59
CA GLY A 68 -0.36 -11.87 1.86
C GLY A 68 -1.16 -11.46 3.10
N THR A 69 -0.92 -12.13 4.21
CA THR A 69 -1.62 -11.83 5.47
C THR A 69 -0.63 -11.90 6.65
N PRO A 70 0.05 -10.82 7.00
CA PRO A 70 1.00 -10.80 8.13
C PRO A 70 0.40 -11.27 9.44
N SER A 71 -0.88 -10.96 9.69
CA SER A 71 -1.60 -11.42 10.88
C SER A 71 -1.81 -12.95 10.95
N LEU A 72 -1.48 -13.70 9.90
CA LEU A 72 -1.50 -15.15 9.90
C LEU A 72 -0.34 -15.75 10.70
N LEU A 73 0.80 -15.05 10.79
CA LEU A 73 1.93 -15.49 11.59
C LEU A 73 1.49 -15.76 13.04
N SER A 74 1.95 -16.89 13.59
CA SER A 74 1.66 -17.28 14.96
C SER A 74 2.33 -16.34 15.98
N MET A 75 1.88 -16.39 17.23
CA MET A 75 2.49 -15.64 18.34
C MET A 75 4.00 -15.93 18.49
N ALA A 76 4.41 -17.18 18.31
CA ALA A 76 5.82 -17.56 18.40
C ALA A 76 6.64 -16.97 17.24
N GLN A 77 6.10 -16.99 16.03
CA GLN A 77 6.73 -16.40 14.85
C GLN A 77 6.86 -14.87 14.96
N TRP A 78 5.79 -14.19 15.41
CA TRP A 78 5.84 -12.76 15.67
C TRP A 78 6.88 -12.39 16.73
N ARG A 79 6.94 -13.11 17.86
CA ARG A 79 7.96 -12.87 18.90
C ARG A 79 9.36 -12.92 18.32
N ARG A 80 9.68 -13.94 17.51
CA ARG A 80 10.99 -14.09 16.87
C ARG A 80 11.33 -12.91 15.96
N VAL A 81 10.36 -12.44 15.15
CA VAL A 81 10.55 -11.27 14.27
C VAL A 81 10.78 -10.01 15.11
N LEU A 82 9.95 -9.78 16.13
CA LEU A 82 10.03 -8.60 16.99
C LEU A 82 11.33 -8.54 17.78
N GLU A 83 11.78 -9.66 18.36
CA GLU A 83 13.07 -9.79 19.05
C GLU A 83 14.26 -9.53 18.11
N ALA A 84 14.17 -10.00 16.85
CA ALA A 84 15.19 -9.71 15.86
C ALA A 84 15.22 -8.21 15.50
N MET A 85 14.06 -7.58 15.29
CA MET A 85 13.97 -6.15 14.99
C MET A 85 14.51 -5.30 16.15
N GLU A 86 14.21 -5.67 17.39
CA GLU A 86 14.76 -5.01 18.59
C GLU A 86 16.28 -5.11 18.62
N ARG A 87 16.82 -6.32 18.51
CA ARG A 87 18.28 -6.59 18.48
C ARG A 87 18.99 -5.81 17.36
N LEU A 88 18.34 -5.60 16.24
CA LEU A 88 18.87 -4.89 15.07
C LEU A 88 18.59 -3.37 15.09
N CYS A 89 18.01 -2.84 16.17
CA CYS A 89 17.64 -1.43 16.33
C CYS A 89 16.71 -0.91 15.23
N LEU A 90 15.78 -1.73 14.77
CA LEU A 90 14.78 -1.39 13.74
C LEU A 90 13.42 -0.96 14.30
N LEU A 91 13.26 -0.97 15.64
CA LEU A 91 12.04 -0.50 16.32
C LEU A 91 12.05 1.03 16.49
N GLY A 92 10.86 1.59 16.81
CA GLY A 92 10.71 3.03 17.10
C GLY A 92 10.38 3.90 15.88
N ALA A 93 9.79 3.31 14.85
CA ALA A 93 9.28 4.05 13.71
C ALA A 93 8.12 4.99 14.10
N ASP A 94 8.00 6.11 13.42
CA ASP A 94 6.91 7.07 13.59
C ASP A 94 5.56 6.43 13.18
N GLU A 95 5.57 5.62 12.11
CA GLU A 95 4.43 4.83 11.65
C GLU A 95 4.87 3.36 11.43
N TRP A 96 4.19 2.44 12.07
CA TRP A 96 4.35 1.01 11.81
C TRP A 96 3.00 0.36 11.53
N THR A 97 2.79 0.01 10.26
CA THR A 97 1.56 -0.63 9.77
C THR A 97 1.71 -2.15 9.70
N VAL A 98 0.66 -2.87 10.10
CA VAL A 98 0.52 -4.31 9.86
C VAL A 98 -0.83 -4.57 9.20
N GLU A 99 -0.82 -5.27 8.05
CA GLU A 99 -2.03 -5.75 7.41
C GLU A 99 -2.63 -6.95 8.13
N CYS A 100 -3.94 -6.94 8.28
CA CYS A 100 -4.71 -7.95 8.98
C CYS A 100 -5.91 -8.43 8.17
N ASN A 101 -6.13 -9.76 8.18
CA ASN A 101 -7.43 -10.32 7.81
C ASN A 101 -8.31 -10.43 9.07
N PRO A 102 -9.59 -10.02 9.05
CA PRO A 102 -10.46 -10.10 10.21
C PRO A 102 -10.50 -11.48 10.88
N ALA A 103 -10.41 -12.57 10.11
CA ALA A 103 -10.42 -13.94 10.66
C ALA A 103 -9.14 -14.30 11.46
N THR A 104 -8.06 -13.51 11.39
CA THR A 104 -6.75 -13.85 11.97
C THR A 104 -6.34 -12.97 13.15
N VAL A 105 -7.18 -12.00 13.54
CA VAL A 105 -6.93 -11.09 14.66
C VAL A 105 -7.36 -11.70 15.99
N SER A 106 -6.41 -11.99 16.89
CA SER A 106 -6.67 -12.33 18.28
C SER A 106 -6.30 -11.16 19.21
N ALA A 107 -6.96 -11.07 20.37
CA ALA A 107 -6.66 -10.03 21.35
C ALA A 107 -5.20 -10.10 21.87
N GLU A 108 -4.63 -11.31 21.98
CA GLU A 108 -3.24 -11.49 22.38
C GLU A 108 -2.25 -10.99 21.32
N LYS A 109 -2.53 -11.30 20.04
CA LYS A 109 -1.71 -10.82 18.92
C LYS A 109 -1.78 -9.31 18.80
N ALA A 110 -2.97 -8.72 18.92
CA ALA A 110 -3.15 -7.27 18.90
C ALA A 110 -2.33 -6.58 20.00
N ARG A 111 -2.38 -7.09 21.24
CA ARG A 111 -1.56 -6.57 22.35
C ARG A 111 -0.07 -6.72 22.09
N LEU A 112 0.39 -7.90 21.67
CA LEU A 112 1.81 -8.13 21.35
C LEU A 112 2.33 -7.12 20.33
N LEU A 113 1.61 -6.90 19.23
CA LEU A 113 2.01 -5.96 18.20
C LEU A 113 2.06 -4.53 18.74
N ARG A 114 1.02 -4.13 19.50
CA ARG A 114 0.93 -2.78 20.08
C ARG A 114 2.06 -2.49 21.06
N GLU A 115 2.41 -3.46 21.93
CA GLU A 115 3.47 -3.36 22.90
C GLU A 115 4.88 -3.17 22.28
N HIS A 116 5.07 -3.66 21.04
CA HIS A 116 6.33 -3.51 20.31
C HIS A 116 6.37 -2.31 19.35
N GLY A 117 5.33 -1.46 19.37
CA GLY A 117 5.35 -0.20 18.64
C GLY A 117 4.56 -0.20 17.32
N VAL A 118 3.88 -1.28 16.97
CA VAL A 118 2.88 -1.22 15.87
C VAL A 118 1.79 -0.23 16.28
N ASN A 119 1.58 0.81 15.47
CA ASN A 119 0.66 1.90 15.80
C ASN A 119 -0.41 2.13 14.72
N ARG A 120 -0.35 1.42 13.60
CA ARG A 120 -1.35 1.43 12.54
C ARG A 120 -1.71 0.00 12.11
N ILE A 121 -3.00 -0.27 11.92
CA ILE A 121 -3.50 -1.53 11.36
C ILE A 121 -4.22 -1.23 10.04
N SER A 122 -3.97 -2.07 9.01
CA SER A 122 -4.78 -2.11 7.79
C SER A 122 -5.61 -3.38 7.78
N MET A 123 -6.92 -3.26 7.86
CA MET A 123 -7.81 -4.42 7.96
C MET A 123 -8.55 -4.64 6.63
N GLY A 124 -8.25 -5.76 5.97
CA GLY A 124 -8.85 -6.14 4.69
C GLY A 124 -10.30 -6.60 4.84
N VAL A 125 -11.24 -5.66 4.89
CA VAL A 125 -12.69 -5.88 5.03
C VAL A 125 -13.32 -6.24 3.68
N GLN A 126 -13.03 -5.48 2.65
CA GLN A 126 -13.49 -5.54 1.27
C GLN A 126 -14.99 -5.24 1.11
N SER A 127 -15.86 -5.91 1.82
CA SER A 127 -17.30 -5.67 1.86
C SER A 127 -17.89 -6.06 3.23
N LEU A 128 -19.07 -5.53 3.53
CA LEU A 128 -19.90 -5.95 4.67
C LEU A 128 -21.15 -6.73 4.22
N ASP A 129 -21.28 -7.01 2.92
CA ASP A 129 -22.28 -7.90 2.35
C ASP A 129 -21.71 -9.31 2.22
N GLU A 130 -22.38 -10.31 2.84
CA GLU A 130 -21.89 -11.70 2.87
C GLU A 130 -21.85 -12.31 1.46
N GLY A 131 -22.78 -11.96 0.57
CA GLY A 131 -22.78 -12.47 -0.80
C GLY A 131 -21.60 -11.95 -1.61
N LEU A 132 -21.19 -10.70 -1.40
CA LEU A 132 -20.02 -10.14 -2.04
C LEU A 132 -18.72 -10.68 -1.43
N LEU A 133 -18.69 -10.97 -0.12
CA LEU A 133 -17.55 -11.64 0.51
C LEU A 133 -17.34 -13.04 -0.08
N ASP A 134 -18.42 -13.81 -0.25
CA ASP A 134 -18.37 -15.13 -0.90
C ASP A 134 -17.89 -15.00 -2.37
N ARG A 135 -18.40 -14.01 -3.11
CA ARG A 135 -17.99 -13.72 -4.49
C ARG A 135 -16.49 -13.43 -4.63
N LEU A 136 -15.91 -12.76 -3.64
CA LEU A 136 -14.50 -12.44 -3.57
C LEU A 136 -13.63 -13.58 -3.03
N GLY A 137 -14.21 -14.71 -2.60
CA GLY A 137 -13.49 -15.83 -1.97
C GLY A 137 -12.94 -15.47 -0.59
N ARG A 138 -13.63 -14.59 0.17
CA ARG A 138 -13.18 -14.18 1.51
C ARG A 138 -13.57 -15.21 2.56
N ILE A 139 -12.63 -15.49 3.47
CA ILE A 139 -12.82 -16.48 4.55
C ILE A 139 -13.42 -15.90 5.82
N HIS A 140 -13.57 -14.58 5.89
CA HIS A 140 -14.16 -13.90 7.05
C HIS A 140 -15.60 -13.49 6.76
N SER A 141 -16.40 -13.39 7.81
CA SER A 141 -17.75 -12.87 7.78
C SER A 141 -17.80 -11.42 8.26
N ARG A 142 -18.92 -10.73 7.96
CA ARG A 142 -19.21 -9.39 8.49
C ARG A 142 -19.08 -9.34 10.02
N GLU A 143 -19.58 -10.34 10.76
CA GLU A 143 -19.45 -10.41 12.22
C GLU A 143 -17.99 -10.42 12.68
N MET A 144 -17.11 -11.14 11.96
CA MET A 144 -15.69 -11.19 12.29
C MET A 144 -15.02 -9.83 12.12
N VAL A 145 -15.46 -9.00 11.16
CA VAL A 145 -14.94 -7.63 10.97
C VAL A 145 -15.16 -6.81 12.25
N PHE A 146 -16.38 -6.73 12.74
CA PHE A 146 -16.72 -5.95 13.96
C PHE A 146 -15.97 -6.49 15.18
N LYS A 147 -15.99 -7.80 15.40
CA LYS A 147 -15.25 -8.41 16.52
C LYS A 147 -13.76 -8.13 16.48
N SER A 148 -13.17 -8.12 15.30
CA SER A 148 -11.73 -7.85 15.14
C SER A 148 -11.41 -6.39 15.33
N PHE A 149 -12.26 -5.50 14.85
CA PHE A 149 -12.13 -4.07 15.10
C PHE A 149 -12.19 -3.76 16.60
N ASP A 150 -13.16 -4.32 17.32
CA ASP A 150 -13.28 -4.15 18.77
C ASP A 150 -12.05 -4.68 19.52
N ARG A 151 -11.48 -5.82 19.10
CA ARG A 151 -10.25 -6.37 19.69
C ARG A 151 -9.06 -5.44 19.48
N LEU A 152 -8.93 -4.84 18.30
CA LEU A 152 -7.88 -3.87 18.01
C LEU A 152 -8.03 -2.61 18.85
N ARG A 153 -9.26 -2.07 18.95
CA ARG A 153 -9.55 -0.91 19.82
C ARG A 153 -9.26 -1.23 21.29
N ALA A 154 -9.67 -2.39 21.79
CA ALA A 154 -9.36 -2.83 23.15
C ALA A 154 -7.86 -3.05 23.42
N ALA A 155 -7.06 -3.31 22.40
CA ALA A 155 -5.60 -3.37 22.49
C ALA A 155 -4.92 -1.98 22.41
N GLY A 156 -5.69 -0.89 22.22
CA GLY A 156 -5.18 0.49 22.19
C GLY A 156 -4.75 0.99 20.81
N PHE A 157 -5.22 0.39 19.71
CA PHE A 157 -5.03 0.94 18.39
C PHE A 157 -6.02 2.07 18.14
N ASP A 158 -5.51 3.23 17.80
CA ASP A 158 -6.23 4.47 17.49
C ASP A 158 -5.99 4.97 16.05
N ASN A 159 -5.33 4.15 15.22
CA ASN A 159 -5.14 4.37 13.80
C ASN A 159 -5.43 3.04 13.06
N ILE A 160 -6.69 2.85 12.65
CA ILE A 160 -7.14 1.66 11.94
C ILE A 160 -7.67 2.07 10.58
N ASN A 161 -7.10 1.47 9.54
CA ASN A 161 -7.59 1.53 8.18
C ASN A 161 -8.55 0.37 7.90
N LEU A 162 -9.63 0.63 7.17
CA LEU A 162 -10.50 -0.37 6.58
C LEU A 162 -10.31 -0.36 5.06
N ASP A 163 -9.87 -1.49 4.51
CA ASP A 163 -9.82 -1.68 3.06
C ASP A 163 -11.18 -2.11 2.57
N LEU A 164 -11.76 -1.38 1.63
CA LEU A 164 -13.06 -1.64 1.01
C LEU A 164 -12.90 -1.74 -0.50
N MET A 165 -13.78 -2.50 -1.14
CA MET A 165 -13.82 -2.63 -2.60
C MET A 165 -15.17 -2.22 -3.14
N PHE A 166 -15.16 -1.52 -4.27
CA PHE A 166 -16.36 -1.17 -5.02
C PHE A 166 -16.29 -1.69 -6.45
N ALA A 167 -17.42 -1.61 -7.17
CA ALA A 167 -17.61 -2.21 -8.49
C ALA A 167 -17.36 -3.73 -8.52
N ILE A 168 -17.59 -4.42 -7.38
CA ILE A 168 -17.55 -5.89 -7.32
C ILE A 168 -18.68 -6.46 -8.20
N PRO A 169 -18.44 -7.53 -8.98
CA PRO A 169 -19.48 -8.14 -9.79
C PRO A 169 -20.74 -8.47 -8.97
N GLY A 170 -21.87 -7.91 -9.37
CA GLY A 170 -23.15 -8.02 -8.65
C GLY A 170 -23.36 -6.99 -7.53
N GLN A 171 -22.39 -6.12 -7.23
CA GLN A 171 -22.57 -5.05 -6.27
C GLN A 171 -23.50 -3.96 -6.82
N THR A 172 -24.53 -3.62 -6.08
CA THR A 172 -25.40 -2.49 -6.40
C THR A 172 -24.97 -1.23 -5.66
N MET A 173 -25.36 -0.06 -6.13
CA MET A 173 -25.16 1.21 -5.41
C MET A 173 -25.75 1.18 -4.00
N ALA A 174 -26.88 0.49 -3.79
CA ALA A 174 -27.49 0.36 -2.48
C ALA A 174 -26.61 -0.45 -1.51
N ILE A 175 -26.00 -1.56 -1.97
CA ILE A 175 -25.06 -2.36 -1.17
C ILE A 175 -23.79 -1.56 -0.87
N TRP A 176 -23.27 -0.81 -1.86
CA TRP A 176 -22.10 0.04 -1.66
C TRP A 176 -22.36 1.11 -0.59
N LYS A 177 -23.47 1.84 -0.68
CA LYS A 177 -23.87 2.84 0.32
C LYS A 177 -24.02 2.23 1.73
N ALA A 178 -24.62 1.06 1.84
CA ALA A 178 -24.76 0.36 3.11
C ALA A 178 -23.40 -0.02 3.70
N THR A 179 -22.48 -0.56 2.88
CA THR A 179 -21.11 -0.91 3.29
C THR A 179 -20.36 0.31 3.80
N MET A 180 -20.40 1.43 3.08
CA MET A 180 -19.74 2.67 3.50
C MET A 180 -20.33 3.22 4.80
N ALA A 181 -21.65 3.26 4.93
CA ALA A 181 -22.31 3.77 6.14
C ALA A 181 -21.93 2.96 7.38
N GLU A 182 -21.89 1.63 7.28
CA GLU A 182 -21.46 0.77 8.37
C GLU A 182 -19.96 0.92 8.68
N ALA A 183 -19.09 0.96 7.66
CA ALA A 183 -17.65 1.17 7.84
C ALA A 183 -17.34 2.52 8.51
N ILE A 184 -18.01 3.59 8.11
CA ILE A 184 -17.90 4.92 8.73
C ILE A 184 -18.37 4.90 10.17
N ALA A 185 -19.48 4.19 10.45
CA ALA A 185 -20.03 4.06 11.80
C ALA A 185 -19.12 3.30 12.77
N MET A 186 -18.22 2.44 12.27
CA MET A 186 -17.18 1.80 13.10
C MET A 186 -16.18 2.80 13.68
N GLY A 187 -16.08 4.00 13.12
CA GLY A 187 -15.22 5.07 13.65
C GLY A 187 -13.73 4.86 13.36
N SER A 188 -13.38 4.29 12.20
CA SER A 188 -11.98 4.19 11.75
C SER A 188 -11.39 5.59 11.43
N GLU A 189 -10.08 5.70 11.46
CA GLU A 189 -9.35 6.92 11.12
C GLU A 189 -8.99 6.99 9.64
N HIS A 190 -9.04 5.85 8.94
CA HIS A 190 -8.62 5.75 7.55
C HIS A 190 -9.50 4.77 6.78
N LEU A 191 -9.71 5.07 5.50
CA LEU A 191 -10.38 4.19 4.54
C LEU A 191 -9.49 4.08 3.30
N SER A 192 -9.27 2.84 2.82
CA SER A 192 -8.71 2.56 1.51
C SER A 192 -9.81 1.91 0.68
N CYS A 193 -10.23 2.58 -0.39
CA CYS A 193 -11.35 2.14 -1.20
C CYS A 193 -10.90 1.93 -2.64
N TYR A 194 -10.89 0.68 -3.08
CA TYR A 194 -10.36 0.27 -4.37
C TYR A 194 -11.50 -0.18 -5.30
N GLU A 195 -11.45 0.27 -6.56
CA GLU A 195 -12.18 -0.40 -7.61
C GLU A 195 -11.65 -1.81 -7.82
N VAL A 196 -12.51 -2.77 -8.13
CA VAL A 196 -12.08 -4.12 -8.51
C VAL A 196 -11.29 -4.04 -9.81
N ILE A 197 -10.03 -4.48 -9.76
CA ILE A 197 -9.18 -4.64 -10.95
C ILE A 197 -9.18 -6.11 -11.34
N TYR A 198 -9.34 -6.38 -12.63
CA TYR A 198 -9.37 -7.73 -13.18
C TYR A 198 -7.98 -8.08 -13.71
N GLU A 199 -7.12 -8.53 -12.80
CA GLU A 199 -5.74 -8.90 -13.10
C GLU A 199 -5.67 -10.27 -13.79
N GLU A 200 -4.85 -10.36 -14.84
CA GLU A 200 -4.54 -11.65 -15.48
C GLU A 200 -4.09 -12.67 -14.42
N ASP A 201 -4.32 -13.95 -14.66
CA ASP A 201 -4.02 -15.05 -13.74
C ASP A 201 -4.86 -15.08 -12.43
N THR A 202 -5.94 -14.29 -12.35
CA THR A 202 -6.90 -14.39 -11.24
C THR A 202 -8.18 -15.12 -11.67
N PRO A 203 -8.82 -15.92 -10.77
CA PRO A 203 -10.10 -16.56 -11.08
C PRO A 203 -11.18 -15.58 -11.53
N LEU A 204 -11.22 -14.38 -10.93
CA LEU A 204 -12.20 -13.36 -11.27
C LEU A 204 -12.01 -12.82 -12.71
N TYR A 205 -10.77 -12.71 -13.19
CA TYR A 205 -10.48 -12.36 -14.57
C TYR A 205 -10.92 -13.46 -15.55
N GLU A 206 -10.67 -14.72 -15.23
CA GLU A 206 -11.13 -15.84 -16.08
C GLU A 206 -12.66 -15.91 -16.15
N GLN A 207 -13.38 -15.61 -15.09
CA GLN A 207 -14.84 -15.49 -15.08
C GLN A 207 -15.32 -14.34 -15.97
N LEU A 208 -14.67 -13.18 -15.95
CA LEU A 208 -14.95 -12.05 -16.85
C LEU A 208 -14.75 -12.46 -18.32
N LYS A 209 -13.63 -13.13 -18.64
CA LYS A 209 -13.35 -13.64 -19.98
C LYS A 209 -14.39 -14.66 -20.46
N ALA A 210 -14.90 -15.48 -19.55
CA ALA A 210 -15.96 -16.44 -19.83
C ALA A 210 -17.34 -15.80 -20.03
N GLY A 211 -17.48 -14.49 -19.78
CA GLY A 211 -18.75 -13.78 -19.91
C GLY A 211 -19.75 -14.07 -18.79
N GLU A 212 -19.26 -14.47 -17.62
CA GLU A 212 -20.13 -14.74 -16.45
C GLU A 212 -20.74 -13.46 -15.87
N PHE A 213 -20.11 -12.32 -16.14
CA PHE A 213 -20.59 -10.98 -15.80
C PHE A 213 -19.96 -9.94 -16.73
N ASP A 214 -20.56 -8.74 -16.77
CA ASP A 214 -20.06 -7.58 -17.49
C ASP A 214 -19.50 -6.52 -16.52
N VAL A 215 -18.56 -5.70 -16.99
CA VAL A 215 -18.06 -4.53 -16.28
C VAL A 215 -18.83 -3.30 -16.77
N ASP A 216 -19.41 -2.55 -15.83
CA ASP A 216 -20.10 -1.29 -16.11
C ASP A 216 -19.29 -0.11 -15.56
N GLU A 217 -18.48 0.49 -16.41
CA GLU A 217 -17.64 1.65 -16.05
C GLU A 217 -18.45 2.85 -15.54
N ALA A 218 -19.68 3.03 -16.04
CA ALA A 218 -20.53 4.14 -15.59
C ALA A 218 -20.98 3.92 -14.14
N VAL A 219 -21.29 2.68 -13.78
CA VAL A 219 -21.62 2.30 -12.40
C VAL A 219 -20.39 2.43 -11.50
N ALA A 220 -19.21 2.00 -11.95
CA ALA A 220 -17.96 2.13 -11.19
C ALA A 220 -17.63 3.61 -10.93
N CYS A 221 -17.71 4.47 -11.94
CA CYS A 221 -17.55 5.91 -11.79
C CYS A 221 -18.56 6.53 -10.82
N ALA A 222 -19.83 6.12 -10.89
CA ALA A 222 -20.86 6.60 -9.96
C ALA A 222 -20.61 6.14 -8.52
N MET A 223 -20.10 4.93 -8.32
CA MET A 223 -19.70 4.42 -6.99
C MET A 223 -18.49 5.18 -6.43
N TYR A 224 -17.53 5.55 -7.27
CA TYR A 224 -16.40 6.37 -6.86
C TYR A 224 -16.82 7.80 -6.48
N ASP A 225 -17.74 8.42 -7.23
CA ASP A 225 -18.28 9.73 -6.85
C ASP A 225 -19.04 9.70 -5.52
N GLU A 226 -19.88 8.69 -5.33
CA GLU A 226 -20.60 8.48 -4.08
C GLU A 226 -19.64 8.27 -2.90
N LEU A 227 -18.53 7.54 -3.13
CA LEU A 227 -17.48 7.35 -2.13
C LEU A 227 -16.91 8.70 -1.68
N ILE A 228 -16.49 9.54 -2.63
CA ILE A 228 -15.87 10.84 -2.31
C ILE A 228 -16.84 11.71 -1.52
N ASP A 229 -18.10 11.82 -1.98
CA ASP A 229 -19.11 12.66 -1.33
C ASP A 229 -19.48 12.14 0.08
N THR A 230 -19.61 10.81 0.23
CA THR A 230 -19.94 10.19 1.52
C THR A 230 -18.78 10.29 2.51
N ALA A 231 -17.54 10.08 2.06
CA ALA A 231 -16.34 10.19 2.89
C ALA A 231 -16.13 11.64 3.37
N ASP A 232 -16.26 12.62 2.47
CA ASP A 232 -16.13 14.04 2.80
C ASP A 232 -17.18 14.46 3.83
N ALA A 233 -18.45 14.10 3.62
CA ALA A 233 -19.54 14.36 4.55
C ALA A 233 -19.31 13.72 5.94
N ALA A 234 -18.55 12.63 6.00
CA ALA A 234 -18.18 11.94 7.24
C ALA A 234 -16.88 12.47 7.88
N GLY A 235 -16.25 13.49 7.28
CA GLY A 235 -15.03 14.13 7.80
C GLY A 235 -13.74 13.40 7.45
N PHE A 236 -13.75 12.62 6.38
CA PHE A 236 -12.53 12.08 5.78
C PHE A 236 -12.06 13.00 4.65
N VAL A 237 -10.77 13.19 4.55
CA VAL A 237 -10.12 13.92 3.47
C VAL A 237 -9.48 12.92 2.52
N GLN A 238 -9.88 12.95 1.24
CA GLN A 238 -9.18 12.21 0.20
C GLN A 238 -7.80 12.83 0.01
N TYR A 239 -6.72 12.06 0.15
CA TYR A 239 -5.36 12.57 -0.02
C TYR A 239 -4.63 11.93 -1.23
N GLU A 240 -5.13 10.80 -1.74
CA GLU A 240 -4.72 10.20 -3.00
C GLU A 240 -5.90 9.39 -3.60
N VAL A 241 -5.73 8.80 -4.77
CA VAL A 241 -6.79 8.17 -5.58
C VAL A 241 -7.71 7.26 -4.76
N ALA A 242 -7.15 6.38 -3.94
CA ALA A 242 -7.90 5.33 -3.23
C ALA A 242 -7.99 5.56 -1.71
N ASN A 243 -7.26 6.52 -1.14
CA ASN A 243 -7.10 6.65 0.29
C ASN A 243 -7.70 7.93 0.87
N PHE A 244 -8.44 7.73 1.96
CA PHE A 244 -9.17 8.77 2.68
C PHE A 244 -8.80 8.69 4.16
N ALA A 245 -8.48 9.81 4.78
CA ALA A 245 -8.08 9.83 6.18
C ALA A 245 -8.74 10.96 6.95
N ARG A 246 -8.98 10.73 8.26
CA ARG A 246 -9.41 11.79 9.16
C ARG A 246 -8.27 12.75 9.44
N HIS A 247 -8.63 13.99 9.65
CA HIS A 247 -7.68 15.02 10.04
C HIS A 247 -7.96 15.43 11.48
N ALA A 248 -6.97 15.23 12.35
CA ALA A 248 -6.97 15.73 13.72
C ALA A 248 -5.75 16.66 13.87
N GLY A 249 -5.95 17.94 14.07
CA GLY A 249 -4.86 18.90 14.26
C GLY A 249 -4.98 20.15 13.42
N ASP A 250 -3.87 20.65 12.89
CA ASP A 250 -3.81 21.90 12.15
C ASP A 250 -4.60 21.83 10.84
N PRO A 251 -5.69 22.60 10.69
CA PRO A 251 -6.53 22.59 9.49
C PRO A 251 -5.79 23.10 8.24
N VAL A 252 -4.61 23.70 8.40
CA VAL A 252 -3.77 24.23 7.31
C VAL A 252 -2.77 23.17 6.82
N ALA A 253 -2.67 22.01 7.49
CA ALA A 253 -1.78 20.94 7.05
C ALA A 253 -2.18 20.43 5.66
N GLU A 254 -1.18 20.26 4.81
CA GLU A 254 -1.37 19.83 3.41
C GLU A 254 -1.95 18.41 3.30
N LEU A 255 -1.69 17.55 4.28
CA LEU A 255 -2.12 16.17 4.33
C LEU A 255 -2.86 15.88 5.64
N PRO A 256 -3.88 15.01 5.64
CA PRO A 256 -4.56 14.64 6.87
C PRO A 256 -3.62 13.87 7.82
N SER A 257 -3.81 14.06 9.12
CA SER A 257 -2.90 13.52 10.16
C SER A 257 -2.84 11.99 10.20
N HIS A 258 -3.89 11.30 9.73
CA HIS A 258 -3.96 9.85 9.66
C HIS A 258 -3.66 9.27 8.26
N ALA A 259 -3.14 10.10 7.33
CA ALA A 259 -2.67 9.62 6.04
C ALA A 259 -1.50 8.64 6.23
N CYS A 260 -1.48 7.56 5.45
CA CYS A 260 -0.42 6.55 5.52
C CYS A 260 0.92 7.11 5.03
N GLN A 261 1.84 7.35 5.97
CA GLN A 261 3.14 7.95 5.66
C GLN A 261 4.01 7.04 4.79
N HIS A 262 3.87 5.72 4.97
CA HIS A 262 4.58 4.76 4.16
C HIS A 262 4.17 4.87 2.67
N ASN A 263 2.86 4.97 2.38
CA ASN A 263 2.36 5.14 1.01
C ASN A 263 2.76 6.49 0.42
N ILE A 264 2.68 7.56 1.22
CA ILE A 264 3.12 8.90 0.79
C ILE A 264 4.60 8.90 0.39
N ASN A 265 5.46 8.18 1.14
CA ASN A 265 6.87 8.04 0.78
C ASN A 265 7.03 7.47 -0.64
N TYR A 266 6.25 6.45 -1.02
CA TYR A 266 6.25 5.90 -2.37
C TYR A 266 5.81 6.93 -3.42
N TRP A 267 4.68 7.58 -3.18
CA TRP A 267 4.12 8.55 -4.12
C TRP A 267 5.04 9.77 -4.33
N ARG A 268 5.90 10.05 -3.36
CA ARG A 268 6.91 11.13 -3.42
C ARG A 268 8.27 10.66 -3.92
N GLY A 269 8.41 9.45 -4.41
CA GLY A 269 9.67 8.91 -4.94
C GLY A 269 10.71 8.63 -3.86
N GLY A 270 10.31 8.46 -2.60
CA GLY A 270 11.20 8.20 -1.49
C GLY A 270 11.80 6.79 -1.52
N ALA A 271 13.03 6.66 -1.00
CA ALA A 271 13.67 5.36 -0.87
C ALA A 271 12.90 4.45 0.09
N CYS A 272 12.82 3.16 -0.27
CA CYS A 272 12.22 2.13 0.55
C CYS A 272 12.99 0.82 0.42
N GLN A 273 13.46 0.27 1.54
CA GLN A 273 14.00 -1.08 1.58
C GLN A 273 12.83 -2.06 1.64
N ALA A 274 12.85 -3.06 0.77
CA ALA A 274 11.86 -4.13 0.79
C ALA A 274 12.50 -5.47 1.16
N LEU A 275 11.82 -6.26 1.97
CA LEU A 275 12.23 -7.58 2.43
C LEU A 275 11.11 -8.60 2.18
N GLY A 276 11.48 -9.86 2.09
CA GLY A 276 10.55 -10.95 1.82
C GLY A 276 10.45 -11.31 0.33
N PRO A 277 9.90 -12.50 0.00
CA PRO A 277 9.78 -12.96 -1.38
C PRO A 277 8.85 -12.04 -2.19
N SER A 278 9.18 -11.81 -3.47
CA SER A 278 8.47 -10.89 -4.38
C SER A 278 8.48 -9.40 -3.99
N ALA A 279 9.04 -9.04 -2.83
CA ALA A 279 9.12 -7.65 -2.41
C ALA A 279 9.96 -6.81 -3.37
N THR A 280 9.47 -5.62 -3.71
CA THR A 280 10.19 -4.67 -4.56
C THR A 280 10.51 -3.42 -3.77
N GLY A 281 11.79 -3.06 -3.70
CA GLY A 281 12.31 -1.86 -3.04
C GLY A 281 12.93 -0.90 -4.02
N TYR A 282 13.16 0.34 -3.56
CA TYR A 282 13.87 1.37 -4.30
C TYR A 282 14.93 2.00 -3.39
N VAL A 283 16.19 1.70 -3.66
CA VAL A 283 17.32 2.13 -2.82
C VAL A 283 18.48 2.57 -3.71
N ASP A 284 19.09 3.70 -3.42
CA ASP A 284 20.23 4.27 -4.17
C ASP A 284 19.98 4.36 -5.69
N GLY A 285 18.76 4.77 -6.08
CA GLY A 285 18.37 4.90 -7.49
C GLY A 285 18.15 3.56 -8.21
N ARG A 286 18.08 2.45 -7.48
CA ARG A 286 17.86 1.11 -8.03
C ARG A 286 16.58 0.51 -7.52
N ARG A 287 15.78 -0.04 -8.44
CA ARG A 287 14.64 -0.90 -8.13
C ARG A 287 15.16 -2.32 -7.98
N ILE A 288 14.92 -2.91 -6.82
CA ILE A 288 15.40 -4.25 -6.48
C ILE A 288 14.18 -5.11 -6.17
N ARG A 289 13.99 -6.18 -6.92
CA ARG A 289 12.92 -7.15 -6.69
C ARG A 289 13.51 -8.45 -6.14
N ASN A 290 12.91 -8.96 -5.07
CA ASN A 290 13.25 -10.26 -4.53
C ASN A 290 12.56 -11.40 -5.32
N ILE A 291 13.12 -12.61 -5.24
CA ILE A 291 12.62 -13.81 -5.89
C ILE A 291 11.17 -14.07 -5.46
N ALA A 292 10.27 -14.18 -6.45
CA ALA A 292 8.86 -14.47 -6.25
C ALA A 292 8.61 -15.99 -6.09
N ASN A 293 9.33 -16.62 -5.17
CA ASN A 293 9.20 -18.02 -4.79
C ASN A 293 9.77 -18.18 -3.38
N THR A 294 8.94 -18.54 -2.41
CA THR A 294 9.31 -18.57 -0.99
C THR A 294 10.41 -19.58 -0.69
N GLU A 295 10.40 -20.76 -1.33
CA GLU A 295 11.41 -21.77 -1.09
C GLU A 295 12.79 -21.36 -1.60
N ARG A 296 12.87 -20.82 -2.83
CA ARG A 296 14.11 -20.29 -3.41
C ARG A 296 14.65 -19.11 -2.62
N TYR A 297 13.76 -18.18 -2.20
CA TYR A 297 14.09 -17.07 -1.33
C TYR A 297 14.74 -17.56 -0.03
N CYS A 298 14.11 -18.49 0.68
CA CYS A 298 14.65 -19.07 1.91
C CYS A 298 15.99 -19.78 1.67
N GLY A 299 16.13 -20.51 0.55
CA GLY A 299 17.37 -21.21 0.19
C GLY A 299 18.55 -20.25 -0.04
N GLN A 300 18.36 -19.13 -0.73
CA GLN A 300 19.40 -18.13 -0.95
C GLN A 300 19.87 -17.50 0.36
N LEU A 301 18.93 -17.10 1.21
CA LEU A 301 19.27 -16.48 2.50
C LEU A 301 19.91 -17.48 3.48
N ALA A 302 19.57 -18.76 3.38
CA ALA A 302 20.25 -19.81 4.15
C ALA A 302 21.74 -19.93 3.79
N LEU A 303 22.11 -19.58 2.56
CA LEU A 303 23.49 -19.52 2.08
C LEU A 303 24.18 -18.18 2.37
N GLY A 304 23.51 -17.25 3.07
CA GLY A 304 24.02 -15.89 3.32
C GLY A 304 24.02 -14.99 2.08
N GLN A 305 23.26 -15.34 1.05
CA GLN A 305 23.16 -14.58 -0.21
C GLN A 305 21.89 -13.76 -0.24
N ARG A 306 21.93 -12.61 -0.95
CA ARG A 306 20.74 -11.81 -1.25
C ARG A 306 19.80 -12.60 -2.18
N ALA A 307 18.50 -12.53 -1.91
CA ALA A 307 17.48 -13.22 -2.71
C ALA A 307 16.91 -12.33 -3.82
N HIS A 308 17.78 -11.60 -4.51
CA HIS A 308 17.38 -10.70 -5.60
C HIS A 308 17.07 -11.50 -6.88
N GLU A 309 15.93 -11.21 -7.51
CA GLU A 309 15.56 -11.71 -8.83
C GLU A 309 16.02 -10.75 -9.93
N SER A 310 15.79 -9.45 -9.70
CA SER A 310 16.21 -8.39 -10.63
C SER A 310 16.68 -7.15 -9.89
N VAL A 311 17.59 -6.42 -10.55
CA VAL A 311 18.04 -5.09 -10.15
C VAL A 311 17.97 -4.21 -11.39
N GLU A 312 17.15 -3.19 -11.34
CA GLU A 312 16.94 -2.23 -12.43
C GLU A 312 17.43 -0.86 -11.97
N GLN A 313 18.12 -0.16 -12.86
CA GLN A 313 18.54 1.23 -12.63
C GLN A 313 18.09 2.06 -13.83
N LEU A 314 17.10 2.91 -13.60
CA LEU A 314 16.60 3.81 -14.62
C LEU A 314 17.59 4.96 -14.86
N SER A 315 17.56 5.51 -16.07
CA SER A 315 18.22 6.80 -16.32
C SER A 315 17.58 7.89 -15.44
N PRO A 316 18.32 8.98 -15.11
CA PRO A 316 17.78 10.03 -14.26
C PRO A 316 16.46 10.62 -14.79
N LEU A 317 16.31 10.76 -16.10
CA LEU A 317 15.10 11.29 -16.71
C LEU A 317 13.91 10.30 -16.63
N ALA A 318 14.18 9.01 -16.88
CA ALA A 318 13.14 7.97 -16.74
C ALA A 318 12.66 7.85 -15.29
N SER A 319 13.59 7.88 -14.33
CA SER A 319 13.27 7.90 -12.90
C SER A 319 12.45 9.14 -12.50
N ALA A 320 12.79 10.32 -13.03
CA ALA A 320 12.02 11.54 -12.80
C ALA A 320 10.61 11.45 -13.41
N GLY A 321 10.47 10.82 -14.59
CA GLY A 321 9.17 10.57 -15.24
C GLY A 321 8.28 9.66 -14.40
N GLU A 322 8.80 8.56 -13.88
CA GLU A 322 8.06 7.69 -12.95
C GLU A 322 7.68 8.43 -11.66
N THR A 323 8.61 9.19 -11.09
CA THR A 323 8.34 10.00 -9.90
C THR A 323 7.21 11.01 -10.17
N ALA A 324 7.22 11.66 -11.35
CA ALA A 324 6.15 12.55 -11.76
C ALA A 324 4.80 11.80 -11.80
N ALA A 325 4.77 10.68 -12.50
CA ALA A 325 3.59 9.83 -12.68
C ALA A 325 2.98 9.38 -11.34
N PHE A 326 3.79 8.79 -10.46
CA PHE A 326 3.33 8.30 -9.16
C PHE A 326 2.82 9.42 -8.25
N GLY A 327 3.46 10.58 -8.22
CA GLY A 327 3.03 11.67 -7.35
C GLY A 327 1.76 12.37 -7.80
N LEU A 328 1.33 12.20 -9.07
CA LEU A 328 0.03 12.68 -9.54
C LEU A 328 -1.16 11.91 -8.95
N ARG A 329 -0.94 10.75 -8.36
CA ARG A 329 -1.96 10.04 -7.57
C ARG A 329 -2.40 10.83 -6.33
N MET A 330 -1.57 11.72 -5.82
CA MET A 330 -1.90 12.54 -4.65
C MET A 330 -2.76 13.75 -5.05
N ASN A 331 -3.80 14.05 -4.25
CA ASN A 331 -4.67 15.20 -4.47
C ASN A 331 -3.90 16.53 -4.46
N THR A 332 -2.81 16.58 -3.69
CA THR A 332 -1.92 17.75 -3.64
C THR A 332 -1.04 17.89 -4.89
N GLY A 333 -0.99 16.86 -5.75
CA GLY A 333 -0.13 16.80 -6.92
C GLY A 333 1.34 17.07 -6.61
N TRP A 334 2.06 17.68 -7.55
CA TRP A 334 3.45 18.04 -7.38
C TRP A 334 3.65 19.53 -7.15
N PRO A 335 4.06 19.97 -5.95
CA PRO A 335 4.68 21.27 -5.78
C PRO A 335 5.98 21.31 -6.60
N PHE A 336 6.14 22.30 -7.49
CA PHE A 336 7.26 22.33 -8.45
C PHE A 336 8.63 22.30 -7.76
N ARG A 337 8.77 23.07 -6.69
CA ARG A 337 10.01 23.09 -5.92
C ARG A 337 10.34 21.73 -5.28
N LEU A 338 9.32 21.03 -4.76
CA LEU A 338 9.52 19.71 -4.16
C LEU A 338 9.94 18.68 -5.22
N PHE A 339 9.30 18.71 -6.40
CA PHE A 339 9.65 17.84 -7.50
C PHE A 339 11.12 18.03 -7.94
N GLU A 340 11.53 19.29 -8.12
CA GLU A 340 12.91 19.63 -8.48
C GLU A 340 13.91 19.16 -7.40
N GLN A 341 13.60 19.35 -6.12
CA GLN A 341 14.42 18.87 -5.01
C GLN A 341 14.56 17.34 -4.99
N THR A 342 13.48 16.63 -5.35
CA THR A 342 13.44 15.17 -5.32
C THR A 342 14.13 14.54 -6.52
N THR A 343 13.95 15.12 -7.71
CA THR A 343 14.37 14.50 -8.98
C THR A 343 15.57 15.18 -9.65
N GLY A 344 15.83 16.44 -9.31
CA GLY A 344 16.82 17.28 -10.00
C GLY A 344 16.31 17.90 -11.31
N PHE A 345 15.03 17.73 -11.66
CA PHE A 345 14.43 18.25 -12.89
C PHE A 345 13.31 19.26 -12.60
N ASP A 346 13.18 20.29 -13.42
CA ASP A 346 12.03 21.20 -13.38
C ASP A 346 10.84 20.57 -14.12
N LEU A 347 9.75 20.25 -13.39
CA LEU A 347 8.54 19.68 -13.94
C LEU A 347 7.91 20.59 -15.00
N ARG A 348 7.96 21.92 -14.81
CA ARG A 348 7.38 22.90 -15.74
C ARG A 348 8.12 22.93 -17.07
N ALA A 349 9.45 22.75 -17.04
CA ALA A 349 10.24 22.73 -18.25
C ALA A 349 10.17 21.37 -18.96
N GLY A 350 10.29 20.26 -18.21
CA GLY A 350 10.37 18.91 -18.77
C GLY A 350 9.04 18.30 -19.20
N TRP A 351 7.93 18.75 -18.61
CA TRP A 351 6.57 18.19 -18.82
C TRP A 351 5.51 19.25 -19.17
N ALA A 352 5.93 20.42 -19.70
CA ALA A 352 5.01 21.51 -20.04
C ALA A 352 3.87 21.07 -20.96
N GLY A 353 4.17 20.30 -22.01
CA GLY A 353 3.18 19.83 -22.98
C GLY A 353 2.21 18.81 -22.36
N ASP A 354 2.72 17.92 -21.51
CA ASP A 354 1.89 16.91 -20.84
C ASP A 354 0.95 17.55 -19.82
N MET A 355 1.44 18.49 -19.02
CA MET A 355 0.61 19.27 -18.08
C MET A 355 -0.47 20.05 -18.85
N GLN A 356 -0.10 20.72 -19.97
CA GLN A 356 -1.07 21.47 -20.78
C GLN A 356 -2.16 20.55 -21.33
N ARG A 357 -1.79 19.36 -21.83
CA ARG A 357 -2.75 18.35 -22.31
C ARG A 357 -3.75 17.95 -21.22
N VAL A 358 -3.29 17.75 -19.98
CA VAL A 358 -4.15 17.41 -18.85
C VAL A 358 -5.09 18.58 -18.49
N VAL A 359 -4.60 19.82 -18.54
CA VAL A 359 -5.39 21.03 -18.31
C VAL A 359 -6.47 21.21 -19.40
N ASP A 360 -6.10 21.04 -20.68
CA ASP A 360 -7.02 21.15 -21.81
C ASP A 360 -8.16 20.10 -21.75
N SER A 361 -7.88 18.95 -21.12
CA SER A 361 -8.88 17.91 -20.86
C SER A 361 -9.76 18.20 -19.62
N ASN A 362 -9.56 19.29 -18.90
CA ASN A 362 -10.17 19.62 -17.61
C ASN A 362 -9.84 18.59 -16.49
N TRP A 363 -8.76 17.83 -16.64
CA TRP A 363 -8.32 16.82 -15.67
C TRP A 363 -7.26 17.32 -14.70
N GLY A 364 -6.66 18.49 -14.95
CA GLY A 364 -5.64 19.06 -14.09
C GLY A 364 -5.71 20.58 -13.94
N VAL A 365 -5.02 21.06 -12.94
CA VAL A 365 -4.84 22.49 -12.63
C VAL A 365 -3.35 22.75 -12.48
N CYS A 366 -2.88 23.75 -13.22
CA CYS A 366 -1.52 24.28 -13.08
C CYS A 366 -1.59 25.67 -12.43
N THR A 367 -0.98 25.81 -11.27
CA THR A 367 -0.82 27.10 -10.58
C THR A 367 0.64 27.56 -10.67
N ASP A 368 0.98 28.69 -10.07
CA ASP A 368 2.38 29.15 -9.98
C ASP A 368 3.24 28.23 -9.09
N GLU A 369 2.62 27.48 -8.16
CA GLU A 369 3.32 26.69 -7.15
C GLU A 369 3.32 25.19 -7.44
N ARG A 370 2.26 24.67 -8.08
CA ARG A 370 2.05 23.21 -8.24
C ARG A 370 1.21 22.86 -9.46
N PHE A 371 1.33 21.58 -9.83
CA PHE A 371 0.43 20.89 -10.75
C PHE A 371 -0.27 19.74 -10.03
N HIS A 372 -1.60 19.66 -10.13
CA HIS A 372 -2.40 18.60 -9.52
C HIS A 372 -3.60 18.22 -10.39
N LEU A 373 -4.14 17.03 -10.16
CA LEU A 373 -5.35 16.58 -10.84
C LEU A 373 -6.61 17.20 -10.22
N THR A 374 -7.63 17.42 -11.06
CA THR A 374 -8.99 17.75 -10.59
C THR A 374 -9.67 16.49 -10.05
N ARG A 375 -10.81 16.62 -9.37
CA ARG A 375 -11.66 15.48 -8.98
C ARG A 375 -11.96 14.57 -10.18
N GLN A 376 -12.24 15.15 -11.35
CA GLN A 376 -12.45 14.38 -12.58
C GLN A 376 -11.16 13.71 -13.05
N GLY A 377 -10.03 14.42 -12.99
CA GLY A 377 -8.72 13.88 -13.36
C GLY A 377 -8.27 12.72 -12.51
N MET A 378 -8.64 12.69 -11.22
CA MET A 378 -8.33 11.58 -10.33
C MET A 378 -8.92 10.24 -10.77
N ARG A 379 -10.05 10.24 -11.50
CA ARG A 379 -10.61 9.01 -12.11
C ARG A 379 -9.73 8.46 -13.21
N TYR A 380 -8.94 9.29 -13.84
CA TYR A 380 -8.06 8.98 -14.98
C TYR A 380 -6.58 9.05 -14.58
N ALA A 381 -6.29 8.95 -13.27
CA ALA A 381 -4.93 9.17 -12.76
C ALA A 381 -3.90 8.24 -13.43
N ASP A 382 -4.25 6.98 -13.68
CA ASP A 382 -3.35 6.02 -14.32
C ASP A 382 -3.11 6.37 -15.79
N SER A 383 -4.15 6.73 -16.54
CA SER A 383 -4.02 7.21 -17.92
C SER A 383 -3.22 8.51 -18.02
N VAL A 384 -3.39 9.42 -17.07
CA VAL A 384 -2.58 10.65 -17.00
C VAL A 384 -1.13 10.31 -16.67
N ALA A 385 -0.89 9.37 -15.73
CA ALA A 385 0.44 8.95 -15.34
C ALA A 385 1.27 8.46 -16.53
N GLU A 386 0.67 7.73 -17.48
CA GLU A 386 1.33 7.25 -18.70
C GLU A 386 1.95 8.40 -19.51
N TRP A 387 1.32 9.58 -19.56
CA TRP A 387 1.83 10.73 -20.29
C TRP A 387 3.08 11.33 -19.65
N PHE A 388 3.29 11.11 -18.36
CA PHE A 388 4.44 11.64 -17.62
C PHE A 388 5.64 10.70 -17.62
N ILE A 389 5.46 9.42 -17.96
CA ILE A 389 6.57 8.48 -18.10
C ILE A 389 7.52 8.95 -19.19
N ARG A 390 8.82 8.80 -18.96
CA ARG A 390 9.86 9.04 -19.95
C ARG A 390 10.54 7.72 -20.29
N PRO A 391 10.71 7.41 -21.60
CA PRO A 391 11.40 6.19 -21.99
C PRO A 391 12.85 6.23 -21.55
N GLU A 392 13.45 5.06 -21.38
CA GLU A 392 14.90 4.91 -21.34
C GLU A 392 15.49 5.43 -22.66
N ALA A 393 16.56 6.24 -22.59
CA ALA A 393 17.24 6.82 -23.73
C ALA A 393 18.22 5.82 -24.37
#